data_8c1d104855fa729240bd3bf16f2ccc69
#
_entry.id   8c1d104855fa729240bd3bf16f2ccc69
#
_cell.length_a   1.000
_cell.length_b   1.000
_cell.length_c   1.000
_cell.angle_alpha   90.00
_cell.angle_beta   90.00
_cell.angle_gamma   90.00
#
_symmetry.space_group_name_H-M   'P 1'
#
loop_
_entity.id
_entity.type
_entity.pdbx_description
1 polymer ?
#
loop_
_entity_poly.entity_id
_entity_poly.type
_entity_poly.pdbx_seq_one_letter_code
_entity_poly.pdbx_strand_id
1 'polypeptide(L)'
;MNIKLVLEYEGTGYHGWQAQSGAPTIEAELRAAIAGLTGETPALTAAGRTDAGVHALGQVVNFRLERDFPVQQLPGALNAHLPRDIAVRSAEIVDESFNSRYSARARVYAYRIRQGLPRQAYQRQYAWGLHEQLDLAAMQAAGERLEGRHDFRAFGHSPRPGGHTVRQVHDVTVSALGEWVTIAVAADAFLYGMVRRIAGALVDIGRRKHTIDWIDALLGGSSDGLRLAPPQGLVQVGVQY
;
A
#
# COMPACT_ATOMS: atom_id res chain seq x y z
N MET A 1 4.17 -21.85 17.15
CA MET A 1 4.01 -20.44 17.56
C MET A 1 3.56 -19.58 16.38
N ASN A 2 2.62 -18.68 16.54
CA ASN A 2 2.20 -17.70 15.52
C ASN A 2 3.04 -16.42 15.69
N ILE A 3 3.77 -16.03 14.63
CA ILE A 3 4.71 -14.91 14.65
C ILE A 3 4.20 -13.82 13.73
N LYS A 4 4.14 -12.59 14.23
CA LYS A 4 3.85 -11.39 13.47
C LYS A 4 5.14 -10.64 13.19
N LEU A 5 5.38 -10.27 11.93
CA LEU A 5 6.45 -9.38 11.51
C LEU A 5 5.89 -8.06 11.02
N VAL A 6 6.62 -6.98 11.27
CA VAL A 6 6.46 -5.70 10.58
C VAL A 6 7.64 -5.53 9.63
N LEU A 7 7.35 -5.23 8.36
CA LEU A 7 8.32 -5.11 7.28
C LEU A 7 8.30 -3.71 6.68
N GLU A 8 9.47 -3.26 6.24
CA GLU A 8 9.56 -2.18 5.27
C GLU A 8 10.28 -2.69 4.01
N TYR A 9 9.94 -2.11 2.86
CA TYR A 9 10.62 -2.44 1.60
C TYR A 9 10.51 -1.35 0.55
N GLU A 10 11.55 -1.25 -0.27
CA GLU A 10 11.61 -0.47 -1.49
C GLU A 10 11.18 -1.36 -2.65
N GLY A 11 10.02 -1.08 -3.23
CA GLY A 11 9.34 -1.99 -4.17
C GLY A 11 9.76 -1.87 -5.64
N THR A 12 10.64 -0.94 -6.02
CA THR A 12 10.96 -0.64 -7.42
C THR A 12 11.46 -1.86 -8.19
N GLY A 13 12.29 -2.70 -7.56
CA GLY A 13 12.86 -3.91 -8.17
C GLY A 13 11.93 -5.12 -8.14
N TYR A 14 10.70 -5.00 -7.61
CA TYR A 14 9.82 -6.14 -7.36
C TYR A 14 8.51 -6.08 -8.14
N HIS A 15 8.03 -7.25 -8.54
CA HIS A 15 6.72 -7.44 -9.16
C HIS A 15 5.58 -7.50 -8.13
N GLY A 16 5.71 -6.72 -7.04
CA GLY A 16 4.78 -6.59 -5.94
C GLY A 16 5.01 -7.61 -4.83
N TRP A 17 4.01 -7.71 -3.97
CA TRP A 17 4.07 -8.59 -2.80
C TRP A 17 4.03 -10.07 -3.18
N GLN A 18 2.98 -10.48 -3.91
CA GLN A 18 2.60 -11.89 -4.09
C GLN A 18 3.63 -12.70 -4.88
N ALA A 19 4.08 -13.82 -4.32
CA ALA A 19 4.96 -14.77 -5.01
C ALA A 19 4.32 -15.26 -6.33
N GLN A 20 5.12 -15.22 -7.39
CA GLN A 20 4.74 -15.67 -8.73
C GLN A 20 5.97 -16.22 -9.46
N SER A 21 5.73 -17.09 -10.44
CA SER A 21 6.80 -17.73 -11.19
C SER A 21 7.55 -16.73 -12.07
N GLY A 22 8.88 -16.78 -12.05
CA GLY A 22 9.74 -16.03 -12.98
C GLY A 22 9.93 -14.55 -12.69
N ALA A 23 9.49 -14.05 -11.51
CA ALA A 23 9.64 -12.65 -11.16
C ALA A 23 10.04 -12.48 -9.68
N PRO A 24 10.93 -11.52 -9.35
CA PRO A 24 11.26 -11.20 -7.97
C PRO A 24 10.05 -10.58 -7.26
N THR A 25 9.73 -11.06 -6.05
CA THR A 25 8.61 -10.57 -5.25
C THR A 25 8.98 -10.55 -3.78
N ILE A 26 8.37 -9.64 -3.01
CA ILE A 26 8.67 -9.48 -1.58
C ILE A 26 8.37 -10.76 -0.78
N GLU A 27 7.25 -11.43 -1.08
CA GLU A 27 6.87 -12.68 -0.42
C GLU A 27 7.87 -13.82 -0.69
N ALA A 28 8.42 -13.91 -1.91
CA ALA A 28 9.37 -14.95 -2.26
C ALA A 28 10.70 -14.75 -1.51
N GLU A 29 11.22 -13.52 -1.44
CA GLU A 29 12.43 -13.19 -0.70
C GLU A 29 12.26 -13.46 0.80
N LEU A 30 11.15 -13.02 1.40
CA LEU A 30 10.88 -13.28 2.81
C LEU A 30 10.77 -14.79 3.10
N ARG A 31 10.10 -15.54 2.23
CA ARG A 31 9.95 -17.00 2.37
C ARG A 31 11.29 -17.70 2.27
N ALA A 32 12.15 -17.30 1.35
CA ALA A 32 13.50 -17.82 1.21
C ALA A 32 14.36 -17.53 2.44
N ALA A 33 14.28 -16.31 2.98
CA ALA A 33 14.99 -15.93 4.20
C ALA A 33 14.53 -16.74 5.42
N ILE A 34 13.21 -16.94 5.60
CA ILE A 34 12.66 -17.78 6.68
C ILE A 34 13.13 -19.24 6.51
N ALA A 35 13.03 -19.78 5.30
CA ALA A 35 13.46 -21.16 5.05
C ALA A 35 14.95 -21.36 5.29
N GLY A 36 15.79 -20.44 4.85
CA GLY A 36 17.24 -20.48 5.10
C GLY A 36 17.61 -20.40 6.58
N LEU A 37 16.85 -19.62 7.36
CA LEU A 37 17.10 -19.44 8.79
C LEU A 37 16.57 -20.60 9.63
N THR A 38 15.36 -21.10 9.33
CA THR A 38 14.63 -22.04 10.21
C THR A 38 14.58 -23.46 9.68
N GLY A 39 14.83 -23.66 8.39
CA GLY A 39 14.58 -24.92 7.68
C GLY A 39 13.10 -25.19 7.39
N GLU A 40 12.20 -24.27 7.76
CA GLU A 40 10.74 -24.39 7.55
C GLU A 40 10.27 -23.45 6.42
N THR A 41 9.25 -23.86 5.68
CA THR A 41 8.61 -23.06 4.62
C THR A 41 7.17 -22.74 4.95
N PRO A 42 6.90 -21.89 5.96
CA PRO A 42 5.55 -21.63 6.40
C PRO A 42 4.74 -20.84 5.36
N ALA A 43 3.42 -21.00 5.40
CA ALA A 43 2.51 -20.14 4.66
C ALA A 43 2.49 -18.72 5.25
N LEU A 44 2.78 -17.72 4.43
CA LEU A 44 2.77 -16.31 4.85
C LEU A 44 1.38 -15.70 4.62
N THR A 45 0.88 -14.98 5.61
CA THR A 45 -0.35 -14.20 5.51
C THR A 45 -0.02 -12.73 5.66
N ALA A 46 -0.19 -11.94 4.60
CA ALA A 46 0.02 -10.50 4.61
C ALA A 46 -1.28 -9.73 4.87
N ALA A 47 -1.20 -8.60 5.57
CA ALA A 47 -2.33 -7.70 5.83
C ALA A 47 -2.93 -7.11 4.56
N GLY A 48 -2.11 -6.90 3.54
CA GLY A 48 -2.49 -6.44 2.21
C GLY A 48 -1.45 -6.81 1.18
N ARG A 49 -1.83 -6.85 -0.10
CA ARG A 49 -0.89 -7.02 -1.21
C ARG A 49 -0.57 -5.65 -1.78
N THR A 50 0.70 -5.41 -2.11
CA THR A 50 1.14 -4.24 -2.86
C THR A 50 1.40 -4.61 -4.31
N ASP A 51 1.11 -3.68 -5.23
CA ASP A 51 1.37 -3.84 -6.67
C ASP A 51 2.88 -3.76 -6.97
N ALA A 52 3.27 -4.14 -8.20
CA ALA A 52 4.61 -3.93 -8.70
C ALA A 52 5.05 -2.47 -8.56
N GLY A 53 6.26 -2.23 -8.04
CA GLY A 53 6.83 -0.90 -7.82
C GLY A 53 6.28 -0.11 -6.62
N VAL A 54 5.38 -0.69 -5.83
CA VAL A 54 4.80 -0.06 -4.62
C VAL A 54 5.64 -0.41 -3.40
N HIS A 55 5.87 0.59 -2.54
CA HIS A 55 6.69 0.49 -1.33
C HIS A 55 5.85 0.18 -0.07
N ALA A 56 6.52 -0.17 1.01
CA ALA A 56 5.92 -0.23 2.34
C ALA A 56 6.89 0.25 3.43
N LEU A 57 6.34 0.91 4.45
CA LEU A 57 7.01 1.27 5.70
C LEU A 57 6.49 0.43 6.89
N GLY A 58 5.37 -0.25 6.71
CA GLY A 58 4.72 -1.00 7.78
C GLY A 58 3.80 -2.11 7.26
N GLN A 59 4.29 -2.96 6.33
CA GLN A 59 3.58 -4.18 5.95
C GLN A 59 3.59 -5.15 7.10
N VAL A 60 2.45 -5.75 7.41
CA VAL A 60 2.33 -6.76 8.46
C VAL A 60 2.10 -8.13 7.85
N VAL A 61 2.85 -9.09 8.34
CA VAL A 61 2.77 -10.50 7.93
C VAL A 61 2.72 -11.38 9.15
N ASN A 62 1.93 -12.44 9.15
CA ASN A 62 2.08 -13.51 10.13
C ASN A 62 2.27 -14.88 9.49
N PHE A 63 2.95 -15.74 10.22
CA PHE A 63 3.19 -17.14 9.86
C PHE A 63 3.39 -17.99 11.11
N ARG A 64 3.36 -19.31 10.96
CA ARG A 64 3.57 -20.25 12.04
C ARG A 64 4.86 -21.01 11.86
N LEU A 65 5.64 -21.12 12.94
CA LEU A 65 6.75 -22.05 13.05
C LEU A 65 6.36 -23.20 14.00
N GLU A 66 6.77 -24.40 13.64
CA GLU A 66 6.62 -25.59 14.49
C GLU A 66 7.66 -25.61 15.59
N ARG A 67 8.89 -25.19 15.28
CA ARG A 67 10.00 -25.11 16.23
C ARG A 67 9.99 -23.78 16.97
N ASP A 68 10.45 -23.81 18.21
CA ASP A 68 10.68 -22.59 18.97
C ASP A 68 11.90 -21.86 18.43
N PHE A 69 11.74 -20.55 18.23
CA PHE A 69 12.79 -19.64 17.81
C PHE A 69 12.78 -18.40 18.72
N PRO A 70 13.95 -17.86 19.14
CA PRO A 70 14.00 -16.63 19.91
C PRO A 70 13.48 -15.44 19.08
N VAL A 71 12.21 -15.08 19.27
CA VAL A 71 11.50 -14.11 18.41
C VAL A 71 12.20 -12.74 18.37
N GLN A 72 12.87 -12.34 19.46
CA GLN A 72 13.62 -11.09 19.55
C GLN A 72 14.84 -11.05 18.61
N GLN A 73 15.35 -12.21 18.23
CA GLN A 73 16.50 -12.34 17.31
C GLN A 73 16.06 -12.39 15.83
N LEU A 74 14.78 -12.68 15.56
CA LEU A 74 14.26 -12.82 14.20
C LEU A 74 14.54 -11.61 13.29
N PRO A 75 14.34 -10.35 13.72
CA PRO A 75 14.62 -9.21 12.85
C PRO A 75 16.06 -9.17 12.37
N GLY A 76 17.02 -9.31 13.27
CA GLY A 76 18.44 -9.32 12.92
C GLY A 76 18.83 -10.52 12.05
N ALA A 77 18.35 -11.71 12.41
CA ALA A 77 18.65 -12.94 11.68
C ALA A 77 18.05 -12.94 10.26
N LEU A 78 16.78 -12.52 10.10
CA LEU A 78 16.16 -12.42 8.78
C LEU A 78 16.81 -11.34 7.92
N ASN A 79 17.14 -10.18 8.49
CA ASN A 79 17.81 -9.09 7.78
C ASN A 79 19.20 -9.46 7.26
N ALA A 80 19.87 -10.44 7.88
CA ALA A 80 21.14 -10.98 7.36
C ALA A 80 20.96 -11.83 6.08
N HIS A 81 19.76 -12.33 5.82
CA HIS A 81 19.44 -13.17 4.66
C HIS A 81 18.64 -12.40 3.57
N LEU A 82 17.98 -11.31 3.95
CA LEU A 82 17.16 -10.51 3.04
C LEU A 82 18.03 -9.57 2.18
N PRO A 83 17.60 -9.26 0.95
CA PRO A 83 18.14 -8.15 0.17
C PRO A 83 18.03 -6.82 0.93
N ARG A 84 18.94 -5.87 0.66
CA ARG A 84 19.02 -4.59 1.40
C ARG A 84 17.80 -3.69 1.27
N ASP A 85 16.97 -3.90 0.28
CA ASP A 85 15.72 -3.19 -0.01
C ASP A 85 14.48 -3.81 0.67
N ILE A 86 14.68 -4.87 1.47
CA ILE A 86 13.66 -5.47 2.35
C ILE A 86 14.22 -5.56 3.76
N ALA A 87 13.49 -5.07 4.75
CA ALA A 87 13.89 -5.17 6.15
C ALA A 87 12.73 -5.57 7.06
N VAL A 88 13.01 -6.49 7.99
CA VAL A 88 12.14 -6.79 9.14
C VAL A 88 12.43 -5.77 10.23
N ARG A 89 11.42 -4.99 10.61
CA ARG A 89 11.54 -3.95 11.65
C ARG A 89 11.28 -4.48 13.05
N SER A 90 10.32 -5.40 13.15
CA SER A 90 9.96 -6.04 14.42
C SER A 90 9.38 -7.42 14.22
N ALA A 91 9.50 -8.24 15.26
CA ALA A 91 8.87 -9.55 15.36
C ALA A 91 8.27 -9.72 16.75
N GLU A 92 7.08 -10.31 16.83
CA GLU A 92 6.42 -10.65 18.09
C GLU A 92 5.61 -11.94 17.96
N ILE A 93 5.49 -12.68 19.08
CA ILE A 93 4.56 -13.79 19.18
C ILE A 93 3.16 -13.20 19.39
N VAL A 94 2.21 -13.68 18.63
CA VAL A 94 0.81 -13.25 18.71
C VAL A 94 -0.08 -14.44 19.03
N ASP A 95 -1.34 -14.14 19.42
CA ASP A 95 -2.35 -15.17 19.65
C ASP A 95 -2.50 -16.10 18.44
N GLU A 96 -2.80 -17.38 18.68
CA GLU A 96 -2.95 -18.38 17.62
C GLU A 96 -4.10 -18.05 16.65
N SER A 97 -5.12 -17.30 17.11
CA SER A 97 -6.22 -16.82 16.27
C SER A 97 -5.87 -15.59 15.42
N PHE A 98 -4.75 -14.90 15.71
CA PHE A 98 -4.36 -13.71 14.99
C PHE A 98 -4.10 -14.02 13.51
N ASN A 99 -4.68 -13.19 12.66
CA ASN A 99 -4.49 -13.22 11.22
C ASN A 99 -4.27 -11.79 10.71
N SER A 100 -3.08 -11.50 10.17
CA SER A 100 -2.70 -10.15 9.74
C SER A 100 -3.67 -9.51 8.74
N ARG A 101 -4.39 -10.34 7.96
CA ARG A 101 -5.37 -9.86 6.98
C ARG A 101 -6.74 -9.60 7.58
N TYR A 102 -7.24 -10.53 8.41
CA TYR A 102 -8.63 -10.51 8.89
C TYR A 102 -8.80 -9.81 10.24
N SER A 103 -7.75 -9.78 11.06
CA SER A 103 -7.76 -9.04 12.33
C SER A 103 -7.55 -7.54 12.13
N ALA A 104 -7.11 -7.10 10.95
CA ALA A 104 -6.84 -5.69 10.69
C ALA A 104 -8.13 -4.87 10.58
N ARG A 105 -8.19 -3.78 11.35
CA ARG A 105 -9.28 -2.79 11.37
C ARG A 105 -9.13 -1.73 10.30
N ALA A 106 -7.88 -1.28 10.09
CA ALA A 106 -7.58 -0.33 9.01
C ALA A 106 -6.20 -0.56 8.40
N ARG A 107 -6.03 -0.13 7.14
CA ARG A 107 -4.76 0.01 6.44
C ARG A 107 -4.60 1.46 6.06
N VAL A 108 -3.38 1.97 6.18
CA VAL A 108 -3.03 3.34 5.85
C VAL A 108 -2.03 3.34 4.71
N TYR A 109 -2.33 4.10 3.68
CA TYR A 109 -1.46 4.35 2.55
C TYR A 109 -1.19 5.83 2.40
N ALA A 110 0.01 6.17 1.90
CA ALA A 110 0.34 7.52 1.47
C ALA A 110 0.76 7.48 0.00
N TYR A 111 0.27 8.43 -0.78
CA TYR A 111 0.69 8.64 -2.15
C TYR A 111 1.46 9.96 -2.25
N ARG A 112 2.72 9.87 -2.66
CA ARG A 112 3.64 11.01 -2.71
C ARG A 112 3.72 11.60 -4.11
N ILE A 113 3.66 12.91 -4.19
CA ILE A 113 3.77 13.70 -5.41
C ILE A 113 4.84 14.75 -5.18
N ARG A 114 5.61 15.05 -6.21
CA ARG A 114 6.54 16.17 -6.22
C ARG A 114 6.14 17.11 -7.36
N GLN A 115 5.66 18.29 -7.01
CA GLN A 115 5.05 19.24 -7.94
C GLN A 115 5.96 20.43 -8.27
N GLY A 116 5.67 21.11 -9.41
CA GLY A 116 6.32 22.37 -9.75
C GLY A 116 7.73 22.22 -10.35
N LEU A 117 8.13 21.01 -10.76
CA LEU A 117 9.46 20.77 -11.30
C LEU A 117 9.40 20.29 -12.77
N PRO A 118 10.23 20.85 -13.66
CA PRO A 118 10.30 20.40 -15.06
C PRO A 118 10.71 18.93 -15.20
N ARG A 119 11.58 18.45 -14.30
CA ARG A 119 12.07 17.07 -14.25
C ARG A 119 12.52 16.72 -12.85
N GLN A 120 12.18 15.52 -12.39
CA GLN A 120 12.65 14.96 -11.14
C GLN A 120 13.72 13.90 -11.41
N ALA A 121 14.95 14.12 -10.90
CA ALA A 121 16.02 13.13 -10.96
C ALA A 121 16.23 12.45 -9.61
N TYR A 122 16.39 13.23 -8.54
CA TYR A 122 16.58 12.72 -7.19
C TYR A 122 15.25 12.25 -6.57
N GLN A 123 15.24 11.07 -5.94
CA GLN A 123 14.06 10.44 -5.31
C GLN A 123 12.87 10.17 -6.27
N ARG A 124 13.12 10.09 -7.59
CA ARG A 124 12.09 9.82 -8.61
C ARG A 124 11.34 8.50 -8.40
N GLN A 125 11.97 7.54 -7.72
CA GLN A 125 11.38 6.22 -7.40
C GLN A 125 10.43 6.27 -6.20
N TYR A 126 10.29 7.41 -5.51
CA TYR A 126 9.45 7.54 -4.31
C TYR A 126 8.33 8.57 -4.46
N ALA A 127 8.14 9.13 -5.65
CA ALA A 127 7.08 10.09 -5.90
C ALA A 127 6.67 10.15 -7.37
N TRP A 128 5.47 10.64 -7.62
CA TRP A 128 5.02 11.04 -8.93
C TRP A 128 5.43 12.51 -9.21
N GLY A 129 6.37 12.72 -10.12
CA GLY A 129 6.79 14.05 -10.54
C GLY A 129 5.73 14.72 -11.42
N LEU A 130 5.38 15.96 -11.12
CA LEU A 130 4.45 16.81 -11.87
C LEU A 130 5.06 18.17 -12.14
N HIS A 131 4.84 18.69 -13.35
CA HIS A 131 5.30 20.04 -13.71
C HIS A 131 4.44 21.12 -13.07
N GLU A 132 3.13 20.87 -13.01
CA GLU A 132 2.14 21.83 -12.56
C GLU A 132 2.11 21.93 -11.04
N GLN A 133 1.66 23.08 -10.55
CA GLN A 133 1.18 23.24 -9.17
C GLN A 133 -0.24 22.73 -9.07
N LEU A 134 -0.57 22.05 -7.98
CA LEU A 134 -1.87 21.47 -7.73
C LEU A 134 -2.74 22.38 -6.84
N ASP A 135 -4.02 22.41 -7.11
CA ASP A 135 -5.02 23.04 -6.26
C ASP A 135 -5.34 22.10 -5.08
N LEU A 136 -4.57 22.25 -3.98
CA LEU A 136 -4.66 21.36 -2.82
C LEU A 136 -6.01 21.47 -2.11
N ALA A 137 -6.64 22.65 -2.11
CA ALA A 137 -7.94 22.85 -1.50
C ALA A 137 -9.03 22.06 -2.26
N ALA A 138 -8.99 22.11 -3.60
CA ALA A 138 -9.88 21.30 -4.42
C ALA A 138 -9.65 19.80 -4.25
N MET A 139 -8.38 19.38 -4.13
CA MET A 139 -8.02 17.96 -3.86
C MET A 139 -8.54 17.50 -2.50
N GLN A 140 -8.40 18.32 -1.44
CA GLN A 140 -8.90 17.98 -0.10
C GLN A 140 -10.43 17.86 -0.11
N ALA A 141 -11.13 18.84 -0.65
CA ALA A 141 -12.60 18.82 -0.74
C ALA A 141 -13.12 17.61 -1.57
N ALA A 142 -12.39 17.20 -2.60
CA ALA A 142 -12.71 16.00 -3.36
C ALA A 142 -12.41 14.72 -2.57
N GLY A 143 -11.34 14.73 -1.77
CA GLY A 143 -10.97 13.62 -0.87
C GLY A 143 -12.05 13.35 0.18
N GLU A 144 -12.60 14.39 0.79
CA GLU A 144 -13.67 14.30 1.78
C GLU A 144 -14.93 13.60 1.25
N ARG A 145 -15.23 13.72 -0.06
CA ARG A 145 -16.37 13.02 -0.68
C ARG A 145 -16.13 11.49 -0.81
N LEU A 146 -14.89 11.04 -0.72
CA LEU A 146 -14.55 9.60 -0.74
C LEU A 146 -14.71 8.96 0.64
N GLU A 147 -14.79 9.76 1.70
CA GLU A 147 -14.94 9.24 3.06
C GLU A 147 -16.33 8.64 3.27
N GLY A 148 -16.38 7.63 4.14
CA GLY A 148 -17.61 6.91 4.37
C GLY A 148 -17.66 5.55 3.66
N ARG A 149 -18.85 4.97 3.61
CA ARG A 149 -19.12 3.66 3.02
C ARG A 149 -19.68 3.80 1.62
N HIS A 150 -18.86 3.49 0.61
CA HIS A 150 -19.24 3.62 -0.80
C HIS A 150 -18.90 2.36 -1.60
N ASP A 151 -19.51 2.23 -2.77
CA ASP A 151 -19.12 1.25 -3.77
C ASP A 151 -17.98 1.80 -4.65
N PHE A 152 -16.77 1.31 -4.43
CA PHE A 152 -15.57 1.74 -5.15
C PHE A 152 -15.28 0.94 -6.42
N ARG A 153 -16.30 0.36 -7.08
CA ARG A 153 -16.12 -0.44 -8.31
C ARG A 153 -15.41 0.31 -9.45
N ALA A 154 -15.58 1.62 -9.57
CA ALA A 154 -14.84 2.43 -10.53
C ALA A 154 -13.34 2.54 -10.18
N PHE A 155 -13.02 2.53 -8.90
CA PHE A 155 -11.64 2.68 -8.40
C PHE A 155 -10.85 1.37 -8.36
N GLY A 156 -11.47 0.22 -8.63
CA GLY A 156 -10.75 -1.04 -8.62
C GLY A 156 -11.68 -2.26 -8.63
N HIS A 157 -11.06 -3.41 -8.57
CA HIS A 157 -11.78 -4.70 -8.50
C HIS A 157 -11.40 -5.46 -7.24
N SER A 158 -12.33 -6.32 -6.80
CA SER A 158 -12.07 -7.18 -5.64
C SER A 158 -10.90 -8.12 -5.92
N PRO A 159 -9.98 -8.32 -4.96
CA PRO A 159 -8.91 -9.32 -5.08
C PRO A 159 -9.42 -10.77 -5.06
N ARG A 160 -10.73 -10.96 -4.86
CA ARG A 160 -11.40 -12.27 -4.93
C ARG A 160 -12.43 -12.25 -6.05
N PRO A 161 -12.50 -13.27 -6.91
CA PRO A 161 -13.59 -13.40 -7.88
C PRO A 161 -14.96 -13.34 -7.17
N GLY A 162 -15.88 -12.52 -7.69
CA GLY A 162 -17.22 -12.32 -7.11
C GLY A 162 -17.26 -11.56 -5.79
N GLY A 163 -16.12 -11.05 -5.28
CA GLY A 163 -16.08 -10.26 -4.05
C GLY A 163 -16.66 -8.86 -4.26
N HIS A 164 -17.30 -8.31 -3.20
CA HIS A 164 -17.90 -6.98 -3.24
C HIS A 164 -16.85 -5.87 -3.34
N THR A 165 -17.27 -4.73 -3.87
CA THR A 165 -16.45 -3.51 -4.08
C THR A 165 -16.74 -2.40 -3.08
N VAL A 166 -17.67 -2.62 -2.16
CA VAL A 166 -18.00 -1.68 -1.08
C VAL A 166 -16.87 -1.66 -0.05
N ARG A 167 -16.39 -0.45 0.29
CA ARG A 167 -15.34 -0.20 1.29
C ARG A 167 -15.75 0.95 2.21
N GLN A 168 -15.20 0.91 3.43
CA GLN A 168 -15.29 2.01 4.39
C GLN A 168 -13.96 2.78 4.34
N VAL A 169 -13.96 3.97 3.75
CA VAL A 169 -12.85 4.92 3.83
C VAL A 169 -13.04 5.74 5.11
N HIS A 170 -12.03 5.72 5.98
CA HIS A 170 -12.07 6.40 7.27
C HIS A 170 -11.59 7.84 7.18
N ASP A 171 -10.60 8.10 6.33
CA ASP A 171 -9.96 9.40 6.20
C ASP A 171 -9.24 9.54 4.86
N VAL A 172 -9.31 10.74 4.28
CA VAL A 172 -8.53 11.16 3.11
C VAL A 172 -7.95 12.54 3.38
N THR A 173 -6.65 12.61 3.61
CA THR A 173 -5.96 13.88 3.92
C THR A 173 -5.00 14.25 2.80
N VAL A 174 -5.06 15.53 2.35
CA VAL A 174 -4.11 16.11 1.40
C VAL A 174 -3.27 17.15 2.12
N SER A 175 -1.96 16.96 2.15
CA SER A 175 -1.01 17.88 2.80
C SER A 175 0.15 18.23 1.89
N ALA A 176 0.81 19.36 2.14
CA ALA A 176 2.00 19.74 1.40
C ALA A 176 3.08 20.30 2.31
N LEU A 177 4.35 20.02 1.96
CA LEU A 177 5.54 20.60 2.53
C LEU A 177 6.50 20.98 1.40
N GLY A 178 6.58 22.27 1.09
CA GLY A 178 7.31 22.74 -0.09
C GLY A 178 6.74 22.15 -1.38
N GLU A 179 7.60 21.52 -2.18
CA GLU A 179 7.22 20.88 -3.44
C GLU A 179 6.59 19.49 -3.26
N TRP A 180 6.60 18.94 -2.05
CA TRP A 180 6.05 17.63 -1.72
C TRP A 180 4.59 17.72 -1.35
N VAL A 181 3.76 16.94 -2.05
CA VAL A 181 2.34 16.74 -1.73
C VAL A 181 2.14 15.28 -1.34
N THR A 182 1.39 15.05 -0.27
CA THR A 182 1.04 13.72 0.21
C THR A 182 -0.48 13.58 0.28
N ILE A 183 -1.01 12.54 -0.33
CA ILE A 183 -2.38 12.08 -0.17
C ILE A 183 -2.34 10.86 0.73
N ALA A 184 -2.84 10.98 1.96
CA ALA A 184 -3.00 9.85 2.88
C ALA A 184 -4.43 9.31 2.80
N VAL A 185 -4.58 7.99 2.80
CA VAL A 185 -5.88 7.31 2.77
C VAL A 185 -5.88 6.18 3.77
N ALA A 186 -6.86 6.19 4.67
CA ALA A 186 -7.12 5.12 5.62
C ALA A 186 -8.47 4.44 5.32
N ALA A 187 -8.52 3.12 5.26
CA ALA A 187 -9.75 2.36 5.02
C ALA A 187 -9.70 0.97 5.69
N ASP A 188 -10.87 0.37 5.87
CA ASP A 188 -11.02 -1.01 6.35
C ASP A 188 -10.31 -2.01 5.44
N ALA A 189 -10.42 -1.82 4.13
CA ALA A 189 -9.76 -2.59 3.10
C ALA A 189 -9.69 -1.81 1.78
N PHE A 190 -8.83 -2.24 0.87
CA PHE A 190 -8.69 -1.65 -0.45
C PHE A 190 -8.95 -2.67 -1.57
N LEU A 191 -9.49 -2.18 -2.69
CA LEU A 191 -9.54 -2.90 -3.95
C LEU A 191 -8.15 -2.85 -4.63
N TYR A 192 -7.93 -3.74 -5.59
CA TYR A 192 -6.74 -3.70 -6.41
C TYR A 192 -6.65 -2.37 -7.19
N GLY A 193 -5.54 -1.66 -6.99
CA GLY A 193 -5.29 -0.36 -7.60
C GLY A 193 -6.12 0.82 -7.07
N MET A 194 -6.94 0.64 -6.01
CA MET A 194 -7.87 1.66 -5.50
C MET A 194 -7.17 2.95 -5.09
N VAL A 195 -6.15 2.90 -4.24
CA VAL A 195 -5.44 4.11 -3.76
C VAL A 195 -4.77 4.85 -4.92
N ARG A 196 -4.22 4.14 -5.90
CA ARG A 196 -3.60 4.76 -7.08
C ARG A 196 -4.64 5.46 -7.96
N ARG A 197 -5.88 4.92 -8.09
CA ARG A 197 -6.97 5.58 -8.80
C ARG A 197 -7.52 6.77 -8.02
N ILE A 198 -7.63 6.68 -6.69
CA ILE A 198 -7.93 7.83 -5.83
C ILE A 198 -6.91 8.94 -6.06
N ALA A 199 -5.61 8.63 -5.99
CA ALA A 199 -4.56 9.60 -6.25
C ALA A 199 -4.64 10.18 -7.67
N GLY A 200 -4.95 9.36 -8.68
CA GLY A 200 -5.17 9.81 -10.06
C GLY A 200 -6.32 10.81 -10.18
N ALA A 201 -7.46 10.50 -9.55
CA ALA A 201 -8.64 11.36 -9.53
C ALA A 201 -8.36 12.71 -8.84
N LEU A 202 -7.80 12.67 -7.64
CA LEU A 202 -7.47 13.88 -6.88
C LEU A 202 -6.46 14.77 -7.61
N VAL A 203 -5.44 14.17 -8.25
CA VAL A 203 -4.48 14.92 -9.07
C VAL A 203 -5.14 15.57 -10.28
N ASP A 204 -6.07 14.90 -10.96
CA ASP A 204 -6.76 15.51 -12.12
C ASP A 204 -7.71 16.63 -11.71
N ILE A 205 -8.31 16.55 -10.52
CA ILE A 205 -9.06 17.67 -9.91
C ILE A 205 -8.09 18.79 -9.52
N GLY A 206 -6.97 18.51 -8.88
CA GLY A 206 -5.94 19.49 -8.54
C GLY A 206 -5.34 20.20 -9.74
N ARG A 207 -5.34 19.56 -10.92
CA ARG A 207 -4.98 20.14 -12.21
C ARG A 207 -6.14 20.89 -12.89
N ARG A 208 -7.31 20.97 -12.27
CA ARG A 208 -8.53 21.58 -12.80
C ARG A 208 -9.02 20.96 -14.12
N LYS A 209 -8.73 19.66 -14.34
CA LYS A 209 -9.28 18.89 -15.47
C LYS A 209 -10.71 18.45 -15.23
N HIS A 210 -11.06 18.23 -13.99
CA HIS A 210 -12.40 17.87 -13.52
C HIS A 210 -12.79 18.72 -12.32
N THR A 211 -14.09 18.90 -12.11
CA THR A 211 -14.66 19.50 -10.90
C THR A 211 -14.75 18.47 -9.79
N ILE A 212 -14.98 18.92 -8.56
CA ILE A 212 -15.14 18.05 -7.38
C ILE A 212 -16.32 17.06 -7.57
N ASP A 213 -17.38 17.48 -8.27
CA ASP A 213 -18.57 16.63 -8.54
C ASP A 213 -18.26 15.38 -9.39
N TRP A 214 -17.11 15.34 -10.05
CA TRP A 214 -16.67 14.15 -10.77
C TRP A 214 -16.47 12.95 -9.83
N ILE A 215 -16.11 13.18 -8.55
CA ILE A 215 -16.02 12.11 -7.54
C ILE A 215 -17.38 11.42 -7.37
N ASP A 216 -18.48 12.15 -7.35
CA ASP A 216 -19.82 11.58 -7.19
C ASP A 216 -20.19 10.70 -8.40
N ALA A 217 -19.82 11.11 -9.61
CA ALA A 217 -19.99 10.29 -10.81
C ALA A 217 -19.16 8.99 -10.75
N LEU A 218 -17.92 9.08 -10.25
CA LEU A 218 -17.06 7.89 -10.05
C LEU A 218 -17.65 6.94 -9.00
N LEU A 219 -18.14 7.46 -7.87
CA LEU A 219 -18.84 6.68 -6.85
C LEU A 219 -20.16 6.09 -7.37
N GLY A 220 -20.81 6.77 -8.31
CA GLY A 220 -21.96 6.25 -9.08
C GLY A 220 -21.61 5.11 -10.04
N GLY A 221 -20.32 4.82 -10.25
CA GLY A 221 -19.82 3.72 -11.05
C GLY A 221 -19.29 4.08 -12.45
N SER A 222 -19.30 5.37 -12.84
CA SER A 222 -18.54 5.81 -14.03
C SER A 222 -17.04 5.64 -13.77
N SER A 223 -16.30 5.21 -14.79
CA SER A 223 -14.84 5.18 -14.74
C SER A 223 -14.20 6.06 -15.82
N ASP A 224 -15.00 6.89 -16.46
CA ASP A 224 -14.58 7.72 -17.58
C ASP A 224 -13.50 8.73 -17.14
N GLY A 225 -12.37 8.73 -17.84
CA GLY A 225 -11.23 9.56 -17.55
C GLY A 225 -10.39 9.14 -16.33
N LEU A 226 -10.85 8.18 -15.53
CA LEU A 226 -10.15 7.75 -14.34
C LEU A 226 -8.87 6.94 -14.67
N ARG A 227 -7.72 7.50 -14.32
CA ARG A 227 -6.42 6.88 -14.57
C ARG A 227 -5.80 6.27 -13.32
N LEU A 228 -4.96 5.27 -13.55
CA LEU A 228 -4.15 4.66 -12.52
C LEU A 228 -2.86 5.48 -12.34
N ALA A 229 -2.66 6.12 -11.19
CA ALA A 229 -1.43 6.85 -10.88
C ALA A 229 -0.21 5.92 -10.84
N PRO A 230 1.01 6.40 -11.15
CA PRO A 230 2.22 5.60 -11.13
C PRO A 230 2.47 4.88 -9.79
N PRO A 231 3.01 3.64 -9.78
CA PRO A 231 3.14 2.87 -8.54
C PRO A 231 4.18 3.45 -7.57
N GLN A 232 5.27 4.04 -8.07
CA GLN A 232 6.38 4.52 -7.25
C GLN A 232 6.01 5.66 -6.28
N GLY A 233 4.87 6.33 -6.47
CA GLY A 233 4.37 7.31 -5.50
C GLY A 233 3.68 6.67 -4.30
N LEU A 234 3.28 5.39 -4.39
CA LEU A 234 2.48 4.73 -3.36
C LEU A 234 3.35 4.02 -2.33
N VAL A 235 3.05 4.23 -1.06
CA VAL A 235 3.65 3.52 0.07
C VAL A 235 2.58 3.08 1.07
N GLN A 236 2.62 1.82 1.47
CA GLN A 236 1.84 1.33 2.61
C GLN A 236 2.50 1.80 3.90
N VAL A 237 1.84 2.67 4.65
CA VAL A 237 2.39 3.28 5.87
C VAL A 237 2.27 2.34 7.06
N GLY A 238 1.14 1.65 7.18
CA GLY A 238 0.91 0.74 8.30
C GLY A 238 -0.46 0.08 8.30
N VAL A 239 -0.66 -0.76 9.31
CA VAL A 239 -1.89 -1.52 9.56
C VAL A 239 -2.28 -1.36 11.02
N GLN A 240 -3.56 -1.14 11.30
CA GLN A 240 -4.14 -1.02 12.64
C GLN A 240 -4.92 -2.29 12.98
N TYR A 241 -4.75 -2.78 14.21
CA TYR A 241 -5.39 -3.98 14.74
C TYR A 241 -6.26 -3.70 15.94
#